data_343bb56f5fac71dc043900eb44afa834
#
_entry.id   343bb56f5fac71dc043900eb44afa834
#
_cell.length_a   1.000
_cell.length_b   1.000
_cell.length_c   1.000
_cell.angle_alpha   90.00
_cell.angle_beta   90.00
_cell.angle_gamma   90.00
#
_symmetry.space_group_name_H-M   'P 1'
#
loop_
_entity.id
_entity.type
_entity.pdbx_description
1 polymer ?
#
loop_
_entity_poly.entity_id
_entity_poly.type
_entity_poly.pdbx_seq_one_letter_code
_entity_poly.pdbx_strand_id
1 'polypeptide(L)'
;GYANYVQRHIFDPEYLTYTDNWVSRMVRLNDEVRFRSKIHEYLDPVYGKGKNIKAIANHTGYIYATEEERRKRYERNVPLLKEMMAEKPDQLRWAIQLVQEYYSAEEWKELERFCRVALQNENYKKQPVMKRLAATFYAGLVESVLEQNRADEALDEVRKALSSENCSRLGVAYLLLQEAIGSAEKKAWDEAKACIEKYFALEKEITEDEEQYAIWQEALIVDSTYDMINKKKAYLVQLLCNLAQDNEAEVIRLFLKLEWNQSVVYAYPRLMPILLELLVEHAKGTSAETIWRSIWDHKQLCDMMIEESRKYWERIAITKRTFLRENYHEQVMILLSRYYKPEILNGYTLCLPDIAQRALGLIDEIERGKE
;
A
#
# COMPACT_ATOMS: atom_id res chain seq x y z
N GLY A 1 33.55 11.53 12.98
CA GLY A 1 32.68 10.43 12.62
C GLY A 1 31.24 10.71 13.01
N TYR A 2 30.33 9.95 12.48
CA TYR A 2 28.89 10.02 12.77
C TYR A 2 28.35 8.63 13.06
N ALA A 3 27.16 8.55 13.65
CA ALA A 3 26.47 7.29 13.86
C ALA A 3 25.04 7.35 13.32
N ASN A 4 24.62 6.22 12.78
CA ASN A 4 23.27 5.96 12.33
C ASN A 4 22.57 5.08 13.36
N TYR A 5 21.28 5.30 13.54
CA TYR A 5 20.39 4.40 14.23
C TYR A 5 19.17 4.09 13.36
N VAL A 6 18.43 3.06 13.71
CA VAL A 6 17.18 2.73 13.00
C VAL A 6 16.07 3.62 13.52
N GLN A 7 15.48 4.41 12.65
CA GLN A 7 14.22 5.10 12.91
C GLN A 7 13.08 4.26 12.37
N ARG A 8 12.23 3.76 13.27
CA ARG A 8 11.06 2.97 12.95
C ARG A 8 9.87 3.89 12.76
N HIS A 9 9.43 4.04 11.52
CA HIS A 9 8.23 4.79 11.18
C HIS A 9 7.01 3.91 11.40
N ILE A 10 6.13 4.31 12.29
CA ILE A 10 4.93 3.56 12.67
C ILE A 10 3.74 4.25 12.01
N PHE A 11 2.85 3.45 11.40
CA PHE A 11 1.74 3.93 10.60
C PHE A 11 0.37 3.66 11.24
N ASP A 12 0.31 2.87 12.32
CA ASP A 12 -0.91 2.58 13.02
C ASP A 12 -0.73 2.64 14.55
N PRO A 13 -1.79 2.95 15.32
CA PRO A 13 -1.70 3.10 16.77
C PRO A 13 -1.30 1.83 17.53
N GLU A 14 -1.48 0.65 16.92
CA GLU A 14 -1.20 -0.64 17.53
C GLU A 14 0.19 -1.16 17.20
N TYR A 15 0.98 -0.37 16.45
CA TYR A 15 2.35 -0.71 16.04
C TYR A 15 2.45 -1.97 15.18
N LEU A 16 1.38 -2.32 14.46
CA LEU A 16 1.33 -3.50 13.60
C LEU A 16 1.95 -3.26 12.23
N THR A 17 1.96 -1.98 11.78
CA THR A 17 2.55 -1.58 10.49
C THR A 17 3.66 -0.56 10.72
N TYR A 18 4.85 -0.86 10.22
CA TYR A 18 6.00 0.04 10.33
C TYR A 18 7.02 -0.20 9.20
N THR A 19 7.89 0.79 8.99
CA THR A 19 9.11 0.68 8.17
C THR A 19 10.32 1.14 8.97
N ASP A 20 11.46 0.49 8.74
CA ASP A 20 12.73 0.81 9.40
C ASP A 20 13.67 1.52 8.44
N ASN A 21 14.15 2.70 8.82
CA ASN A 21 15.09 3.49 8.04
C ASN A 21 16.33 3.86 8.87
N TRP A 22 17.51 3.73 8.25
CA TRP A 22 18.74 4.21 8.86
C TRP A 22 18.82 5.73 8.76
N VAL A 23 18.98 6.41 9.90
CA VAL A 23 19.09 7.87 9.95
C VAL A 23 20.37 8.31 10.65
N SER A 24 21.07 9.28 10.06
CA SER A 24 22.26 9.89 10.61
C SER A 24 21.87 11.08 11.48
N ARG A 25 21.82 10.87 12.80
CA ARG A 25 21.45 11.92 13.77
C ARG A 25 22.48 12.17 14.87
N MET A 26 23.52 11.35 14.93
CA MET A 26 24.57 11.47 15.91
C MET A 26 25.87 11.88 15.22
N VAL A 27 26.37 13.06 15.55
CA VAL A 27 27.66 13.57 15.05
C VAL A 27 28.45 14.13 16.22
N ARG A 28 29.79 14.11 16.07
CA ARG A 28 30.63 14.86 16.99
C ARG A 28 30.42 16.34 16.69
N LEU A 29 29.92 17.07 17.66
CA LEU A 29 29.72 18.51 17.54
C LEU A 29 31.06 19.23 17.36
N ASN A 30 31.08 20.20 16.46
CA ASN A 30 32.11 21.18 16.25
C ASN A 30 31.46 22.50 15.76
N ASP A 31 32.28 23.52 15.57
CA ASP A 31 31.76 24.86 15.20
C ASP A 31 31.20 24.93 13.77
N GLU A 32 31.40 23.92 12.94
CA GLU A 32 30.98 23.90 11.53
C GLU A 32 29.67 23.16 11.31
N VAL A 33 29.39 22.10 12.11
CA VAL A 33 28.22 21.28 11.95
C VAL A 33 26.95 22.05 12.27
N ARG A 34 26.05 22.11 11.34
CA ARG A 34 24.74 22.77 11.46
C ARG A 34 23.65 21.92 10.83
N PHE A 35 22.43 22.08 11.35
CA PHE A 35 21.25 21.66 10.61
C PHE A 35 21.06 22.55 9.39
N ARG A 36 20.86 21.93 8.24
CA ARG A 36 20.60 22.55 6.96
C ARG A 36 19.22 22.21 6.46
N SER A 37 18.64 23.07 5.65
CA SER A 37 17.32 22.99 5.05
C SER A 37 16.20 23.59 5.92
N LYS A 38 15.15 24.08 5.27
CA LYS A 38 13.93 24.63 5.92
C LYS A 38 12.99 23.53 6.38
N ILE A 39 13.12 22.34 5.77
CA ILE A 39 12.35 21.15 6.06
C ILE A 39 13.22 19.92 5.80
N HIS A 40 12.94 18.82 6.49
CA HIS A 40 13.75 17.60 6.44
C HIS A 40 15.24 17.87 6.68
N GLU A 41 15.50 18.58 7.77
CA GLU A 41 16.82 19.05 8.15
C GLU A 41 17.81 17.89 8.23
N TYR A 42 18.99 18.14 7.76
CA TYR A 42 20.12 17.22 7.84
C TYR A 42 21.36 17.93 8.41
N LEU A 43 22.21 17.15 9.00
CA LEU A 43 23.47 17.65 9.54
C LEU A 43 24.50 17.81 8.43
N ASP A 44 25.13 18.97 8.35
CA ASP A 44 26.13 19.31 7.34
C ASP A 44 27.16 20.35 7.92
N PRO A 45 28.45 20.15 7.69
CA PRO A 45 29.10 18.99 7.09
C PRO A 45 29.20 17.79 8.04
N VAL A 46 29.17 16.57 7.49
CA VAL A 46 29.37 15.33 8.24
C VAL A 46 30.70 14.70 7.81
N TYR A 47 31.63 14.60 8.73
CA TYR A 47 32.97 14.10 8.46
C TYR A 47 33.22 12.69 8.94
N GLY A 48 34.04 11.95 8.20
CA GLY A 48 34.58 10.66 8.57
C GLY A 48 33.64 9.50 8.27
N LYS A 49 33.97 8.32 8.85
CA LYS A 49 33.20 7.12 8.63
C LYS A 49 31.97 7.06 9.55
N GLY A 50 30.83 6.67 8.99
CA GLY A 50 29.62 6.37 9.74
C GLY A 50 29.72 5.03 10.46
N LYS A 51 29.08 4.92 11.63
CA LYS A 51 28.86 3.67 12.36
C LYS A 51 27.39 3.42 12.55
N ASN A 52 26.93 2.21 12.26
CA ASN A 52 25.59 1.80 12.62
C ASN A 52 25.58 1.33 14.06
N ILE A 53 24.69 1.85 14.87
CA ILE A 53 24.52 1.46 16.27
C ILE A 53 23.24 0.63 16.41
N LYS A 54 23.25 -0.32 17.35
CA LYS A 54 22.10 -1.16 17.67
C LYS A 54 21.08 -0.38 18.53
N ALA A 55 20.44 0.61 17.95
CA ALA A 55 19.38 1.38 18.59
C ALA A 55 18.23 1.58 17.63
N ILE A 56 17.02 1.48 18.15
CA ILE A 56 15.78 1.73 17.41
C ILE A 56 15.03 2.85 18.11
N ALA A 57 14.66 3.88 17.36
CA ALA A 57 13.79 4.94 17.82
C ALA A 57 12.44 4.88 17.10
N ASN A 58 11.37 4.70 17.85
CA ASN A 58 10.02 4.71 17.30
C ASN A 58 9.64 6.14 16.91
N HIS A 59 9.19 6.30 15.68
CA HIS A 59 8.70 7.55 15.13
C HIS A 59 7.22 7.41 14.80
N THR A 60 6.37 8.02 15.63
CA THR A 60 4.90 7.97 15.54
C THR A 60 4.30 9.14 14.78
N GLY A 61 5.12 9.96 14.15
CA GLY A 61 4.69 11.17 13.43
C GLY A 61 3.88 10.91 12.15
N TYR A 62 3.65 9.64 11.80
CA TYR A 62 2.76 9.22 10.71
C TYR A 62 1.43 8.65 11.22
N ILE A 63 1.25 8.54 12.53
CA ILE A 63 -0.04 8.19 13.13
C ILE A 63 -0.82 9.49 13.27
N TYR A 64 -1.84 9.64 12.47
CA TYR A 64 -2.74 10.79 12.55
C TYR A 64 -4.02 10.35 13.25
N ALA A 65 -4.36 11.02 14.34
CA ALA A 65 -5.62 10.79 15.02
C ALA A 65 -6.81 11.34 14.22
N THR A 66 -6.56 12.35 13.38
CA THR A 66 -7.58 13.02 12.58
C THR A 66 -7.05 13.41 11.22
N GLU A 67 -7.96 13.54 10.25
CA GLU A 67 -7.69 14.11 8.93
C GLU A 67 -7.12 15.54 9.03
N GLU A 68 -7.56 16.31 10.02
CA GLU A 68 -7.09 17.67 10.25
C GLU A 68 -5.59 17.71 10.60
N GLU A 69 -5.09 16.76 11.38
CA GLU A 69 -3.66 16.67 11.70
C GLU A 69 -2.82 16.35 10.45
N ARG A 70 -3.30 15.43 9.62
CA ARG A 70 -2.68 15.11 8.32
C ARG A 70 -2.65 16.35 7.43
N ARG A 71 -3.75 17.09 7.36
CA ARG A 71 -3.86 18.32 6.58
C ARG A 71 -2.93 19.42 7.05
N LYS A 72 -2.81 19.64 8.36
CA LYS A 72 -1.87 20.62 8.94
C LYS A 72 -0.41 20.35 8.54
N ARG A 73 -0.02 19.07 8.53
CA ARG A 73 1.32 18.70 8.09
C ARG A 73 1.53 19.03 6.61
N TYR A 74 0.61 18.66 5.76
CA TYR A 74 0.62 18.96 4.33
C TYR A 74 0.74 20.45 4.07
N GLU A 75 -0.09 21.27 4.69
CA GLU A 75 -0.13 22.72 4.54
C GLU A 75 1.17 23.41 5.00
N ARG A 76 1.86 22.83 5.98
CA ARG A 76 3.17 23.29 6.43
C ARG A 76 4.28 22.89 5.46
N ASN A 77 4.32 21.62 5.06
CA ASN A 77 5.48 21.03 4.38
C ASN A 77 5.52 21.34 2.89
N VAL A 78 4.39 21.28 2.20
CA VAL A 78 4.34 21.43 0.74
C VAL A 78 4.82 22.81 0.27
N PRO A 79 4.43 23.94 0.88
CA PRO A 79 4.97 25.25 0.50
C PRO A 79 6.49 25.34 0.66
N LEU A 80 7.03 24.82 1.77
CA LEU A 80 8.47 24.82 2.02
C LEU A 80 9.24 23.99 0.99
N LEU A 81 8.71 22.82 0.62
CA LEU A 81 9.33 21.99 -0.43
C LEU A 81 9.31 22.68 -1.79
N LYS A 82 8.19 23.31 -2.16
CA LYS A 82 8.09 24.10 -3.40
C LYS A 82 9.06 25.26 -3.42
N GLU A 83 9.26 25.96 -2.31
CA GLU A 83 10.25 27.01 -2.16
C GLU A 83 11.68 26.46 -2.35
N MET A 84 12.02 25.33 -1.69
CA MET A 84 13.31 24.67 -1.85
C MET A 84 13.56 24.22 -3.30
N MET A 85 12.54 23.74 -3.99
CA MET A 85 12.63 23.39 -5.42
C MET A 85 12.84 24.61 -6.31
N ALA A 86 12.22 25.74 -5.99
CA ALA A 86 12.41 27.00 -6.72
C ALA A 86 13.83 27.56 -6.52
N GLU A 87 14.37 27.47 -5.29
CA GLU A 87 15.74 27.89 -4.97
C GLU A 87 16.80 26.98 -5.62
N LYS A 88 16.51 25.67 -5.75
CA LYS A 88 17.45 24.65 -6.24
C LYS A 88 16.75 23.66 -7.17
N PRO A 89 16.37 24.07 -8.38
CA PRO A 89 15.52 23.29 -9.28
C PRO A 89 16.16 21.98 -9.78
N ASP A 90 17.49 21.86 -9.70
CA ASP A 90 18.21 20.66 -10.11
C ASP A 90 18.35 19.62 -8.99
N GLN A 91 17.91 19.92 -7.79
CA GLN A 91 18.00 18.98 -6.67
C GLN A 91 16.78 18.04 -6.60
N LEU A 92 16.93 16.84 -7.14
CA LEU A 92 15.92 15.78 -7.12
C LEU A 92 15.40 15.44 -5.72
N ARG A 93 16.21 15.63 -4.69
CA ARG A 93 15.82 15.35 -3.29
C ARG A 93 14.50 16.01 -2.90
N TRP A 94 14.30 17.27 -3.25
CA TRP A 94 13.09 18.02 -2.89
C TRP A 94 11.88 17.54 -3.67
N ALA A 95 12.08 17.17 -4.95
CA ALA A 95 11.06 16.59 -5.78
C ALA A 95 10.55 15.24 -5.21
N ILE A 96 11.48 14.39 -4.77
CA ILE A 96 11.14 13.10 -4.13
C ILE A 96 10.38 13.29 -2.83
N GLN A 97 10.80 14.25 -2.00
CA GLN A 97 10.11 14.55 -0.76
C GLN A 97 8.72 15.15 -1.00
N LEU A 98 8.54 15.91 -2.07
CA LEU A 98 7.21 16.41 -2.46
C LEU A 98 6.29 15.27 -2.92
N VAL A 99 6.81 14.26 -3.63
CA VAL A 99 6.08 13.02 -3.94
C VAL A 99 5.57 12.36 -2.66
N GLN A 100 6.42 12.27 -1.63
CA GLN A 100 6.01 11.67 -0.35
C GLN A 100 4.94 12.48 0.39
N GLU A 101 5.05 13.80 0.42
CA GLU A 101 4.04 14.64 1.08
C GLU A 101 2.69 14.54 0.36
N TYR A 102 2.67 14.54 -0.97
CA TYR A 102 1.44 14.30 -1.73
C TYR A 102 0.86 12.90 -1.47
N TYR A 103 1.71 11.88 -1.47
CA TYR A 103 1.31 10.50 -1.19
C TYR A 103 0.74 10.36 0.22
N SER A 104 1.44 10.87 1.24
CA SER A 104 1.02 10.81 2.64
C SER A 104 -0.26 11.59 2.93
N ALA A 105 -0.54 12.63 2.14
CA ALA A 105 -1.75 13.44 2.25
C ALA A 105 -2.89 12.90 1.36
N GLU A 106 -2.68 11.81 0.61
CA GLU A 106 -3.63 11.26 -0.36
C GLU A 106 -4.09 12.28 -1.44
N GLU A 107 -3.21 13.23 -1.75
CA GLU A 107 -3.47 14.24 -2.78
C GLU A 107 -3.17 13.66 -4.17
N TRP A 108 -3.94 12.65 -4.55
CA TRP A 108 -3.70 11.79 -5.71
C TRP A 108 -3.60 12.56 -7.03
N LYS A 109 -4.42 13.57 -7.23
CA LYS A 109 -4.40 14.39 -8.45
C LYS A 109 -3.12 15.23 -8.56
N GLU A 110 -2.68 15.81 -7.45
CA GLU A 110 -1.45 16.59 -7.40
C GLU A 110 -0.23 15.69 -7.55
N LEU A 111 -0.25 14.51 -6.94
CA LEU A 111 0.80 13.50 -7.06
C LEU A 111 0.96 13.06 -8.52
N GLU A 112 -0.13 12.69 -9.19
CA GLU A 112 -0.12 12.30 -10.60
C GLU A 112 0.46 13.42 -11.46
N ARG A 113 -0.10 14.62 -11.36
CA ARG A 113 0.35 15.78 -12.13
C ARG A 113 1.85 16.03 -11.94
N PHE A 114 2.28 16.00 -10.70
CA PHE A 114 3.69 16.26 -10.37
C PHE A 114 4.62 15.18 -10.90
N CYS A 115 4.30 13.89 -10.72
CA CYS A 115 5.11 12.79 -11.21
C CYS A 115 5.23 12.79 -12.74
N ARG A 116 4.15 13.08 -13.48
CA ARG A 116 4.20 13.23 -14.94
C ARG A 116 5.16 14.34 -15.39
N VAL A 117 5.11 15.50 -14.73
CA VAL A 117 6.03 16.62 -15.01
C VAL A 117 7.47 16.25 -14.66
N ALA A 118 7.70 15.62 -13.51
CA ALA A 118 9.05 15.23 -13.08
C ALA A 118 9.69 14.23 -14.02
N LEU A 119 8.93 13.22 -14.48
CA LEU A 119 9.40 12.21 -15.44
C LEU A 119 9.72 12.79 -16.82
N GLN A 120 9.13 13.92 -17.20
CA GLN A 120 9.39 14.62 -18.45
C GLN A 120 10.48 15.69 -18.33
N ASN A 121 10.92 16.03 -17.12
CA ASN A 121 11.87 17.11 -16.88
C ASN A 121 13.27 16.75 -17.39
N GLU A 122 13.71 17.44 -18.42
CA GLU A 122 15.01 17.19 -19.09
C GLU A 122 16.21 17.44 -18.17
N ASN A 123 16.11 18.35 -17.21
CA ASN A 123 17.17 18.58 -16.22
C ASN A 123 17.31 17.40 -15.24
N TYR A 124 16.19 16.76 -14.89
CA TYR A 124 16.23 15.55 -14.08
C TYR A 124 16.77 14.37 -14.87
N LYS A 125 16.33 14.16 -16.11
CA LYS A 125 16.79 13.06 -16.96
C LYS A 125 18.29 13.04 -17.20
N LYS A 126 18.93 14.23 -17.25
CA LYS A 126 20.37 14.35 -17.44
C LYS A 126 21.20 13.95 -16.21
N GLN A 127 20.57 13.83 -15.04
CA GLN A 127 21.28 13.48 -13.82
C GLN A 127 21.49 11.96 -13.73
N PRO A 128 22.72 11.47 -13.51
CA PRO A 128 22.97 10.04 -13.38
C PRO A 128 22.13 9.35 -12.29
N VAL A 129 21.85 10.09 -11.22
CA VAL A 129 21.02 9.60 -10.10
C VAL A 129 19.56 9.37 -10.51
N MET A 130 19.09 10.01 -11.58
CA MET A 130 17.72 9.84 -12.06
C MET A 130 17.40 8.39 -12.45
N LYS A 131 18.37 7.63 -12.97
CA LYS A 131 18.19 6.18 -13.24
C LYS A 131 17.72 5.40 -12.00
N ARG A 132 18.19 5.80 -10.82
CA ARG A 132 17.82 5.19 -9.55
C ARG A 132 16.52 5.77 -9.00
N LEU A 133 16.34 7.06 -9.12
CA LEU A 133 15.22 7.80 -8.53
C LEU A 133 13.96 7.83 -9.41
N ALA A 134 14.06 7.50 -10.69
CA ALA A 134 12.92 7.46 -11.60
C ALA A 134 11.82 6.51 -11.11
N ALA A 135 12.19 5.39 -10.48
CA ALA A 135 11.25 4.44 -9.91
C ALA A 135 10.31 5.07 -8.87
N THR A 136 10.79 6.05 -8.08
CA THR A 136 9.96 6.78 -7.10
C THR A 136 8.86 7.61 -7.78
N PHE A 137 9.19 8.27 -8.89
CA PHE A 137 8.18 9.03 -9.65
C PHE A 137 7.19 8.11 -10.36
N TYR A 138 7.65 6.98 -10.91
CA TYR A 138 6.74 5.97 -11.47
C TYR A 138 5.86 5.34 -10.40
N ALA A 139 6.42 5.01 -9.23
CA ALA A 139 5.65 4.48 -8.12
C ALA A 139 4.55 5.46 -7.68
N GLY A 140 4.90 6.73 -7.48
CA GLY A 140 3.93 7.77 -7.13
C GLY A 140 2.86 7.97 -8.20
N LEU A 141 3.25 7.92 -9.49
CA LEU A 141 2.32 8.01 -10.61
C LEU A 141 1.34 6.84 -10.64
N VAL A 142 1.85 5.62 -10.58
CA VAL A 142 1.04 4.39 -10.64
C VAL A 142 0.07 4.32 -9.47
N GLU A 143 0.55 4.52 -8.24
CA GLU A 143 -0.30 4.54 -7.04
C GLU A 143 -1.40 5.61 -7.17
N SER A 144 -1.04 6.82 -7.60
CA SER A 144 -2.03 7.90 -7.74
C SER A 144 -3.11 7.59 -8.78
N VAL A 145 -2.75 6.92 -9.87
CA VAL A 145 -3.70 6.51 -10.91
C VAL A 145 -4.58 5.35 -10.43
N LEU A 146 -4.01 4.38 -9.71
CA LEU A 146 -4.76 3.30 -9.07
C LEU A 146 -5.78 3.85 -8.06
N GLU A 147 -5.37 4.77 -7.18
CA GLU A 147 -6.25 5.38 -6.18
C GLU A 147 -7.39 6.22 -6.80
N GLN A 148 -7.24 6.61 -8.06
CA GLN A 148 -8.29 7.24 -8.86
C GLN A 148 -9.13 6.22 -9.65
N ASN A 149 -9.02 4.92 -9.38
CA ASN A 149 -9.75 3.82 -10.03
C ASN A 149 -9.52 3.73 -11.56
N ARG A 150 -8.29 4.02 -12.01
CA ARG A 150 -7.85 3.99 -13.41
C ARG A 150 -6.85 2.86 -13.63
N ALA A 151 -7.22 1.62 -13.27
CA ALA A 151 -6.33 0.47 -13.27
C ALA A 151 -5.68 0.18 -14.65
N ASP A 152 -6.42 0.35 -15.75
CA ASP A 152 -5.87 0.16 -17.11
C ASP A 152 -4.71 1.12 -17.38
N GLU A 153 -4.89 2.38 -17.06
CA GLU A 153 -3.85 3.40 -17.25
C GLU A 153 -2.66 3.18 -16.33
N ALA A 154 -2.91 2.76 -15.07
CA ALA A 154 -1.85 2.42 -14.14
C ALA A 154 -0.99 1.27 -14.66
N LEU A 155 -1.59 0.21 -15.20
CA LEU A 155 -0.88 -0.90 -15.83
C LEU A 155 -0.06 -0.46 -17.05
N ASP A 156 -0.60 0.45 -17.86
CA ASP A 156 0.16 1.02 -19.00
C ASP A 156 1.38 1.81 -18.54
N GLU A 157 1.26 2.61 -17.46
CA GLU A 157 2.39 3.35 -16.90
C GLU A 157 3.44 2.42 -16.27
N VAL A 158 3.02 1.35 -15.59
CA VAL A 158 3.95 0.31 -15.08
C VAL A 158 4.72 -0.33 -16.24
N ARG A 159 4.04 -0.76 -17.28
CA ARG A 159 4.67 -1.40 -18.45
C ARG A 159 5.67 -0.46 -19.16
N LYS A 160 5.33 0.83 -19.29
CA LYS A 160 6.26 1.85 -19.80
C LYS A 160 7.49 1.98 -18.89
N ALA A 161 7.29 2.02 -17.58
CA ALA A 161 8.39 2.12 -16.62
C ALA A 161 9.32 0.90 -16.70
N LEU A 162 8.76 -0.31 -16.73
CA LEU A 162 9.52 -1.57 -16.81
C LEU A 162 10.30 -1.70 -18.13
N SER A 163 9.77 -1.16 -19.24
CA SER A 163 10.43 -1.16 -20.54
C SER A 163 11.51 -0.08 -20.71
N SER A 164 11.55 0.92 -19.82
CA SER A 164 12.43 2.09 -19.97
C SER A 164 13.89 1.86 -19.59
N GLU A 165 14.24 0.72 -18.98
CA GLU A 165 15.57 0.41 -18.40
C GLU A 165 16.10 1.48 -17.41
N ASN A 166 15.25 2.42 -16.99
CA ASN A 166 15.60 3.53 -16.11
C ASN A 166 15.21 3.31 -14.64
N CYS A 167 14.96 2.07 -14.24
CA CYS A 167 14.64 1.72 -12.88
C CYS A 167 15.74 0.85 -12.25
N SER A 168 16.01 1.07 -10.97
CA SER A 168 16.84 0.15 -10.19
C SER A 168 16.14 -1.21 -10.07
N ARG A 169 16.88 -2.27 -9.73
CA ARG A 169 16.28 -3.60 -9.50
C ARG A 169 15.21 -3.56 -8.40
N LEU A 170 15.43 -2.78 -7.35
CA LEU A 170 14.47 -2.55 -6.30
C LEU A 170 13.21 -1.84 -6.83
N GLY A 171 13.42 -0.83 -7.69
CA GLY A 171 12.32 -0.14 -8.38
C GLY A 171 11.52 -1.05 -9.29
N VAL A 172 12.19 -1.94 -10.03
CA VAL A 172 11.54 -2.97 -10.86
C VAL A 172 10.68 -3.89 -9.99
N ALA A 173 11.19 -4.34 -8.84
CA ALA A 173 10.43 -5.18 -7.93
C ALA A 173 9.18 -4.46 -7.38
N TYR A 174 9.32 -3.18 -7.00
CA TYR A 174 8.17 -2.39 -6.58
C TYR A 174 7.11 -2.27 -7.67
N LEU A 175 7.52 -1.96 -8.91
CA LEU A 175 6.60 -1.84 -10.05
C LEU A 175 5.93 -3.17 -10.41
N LEU A 176 6.63 -4.30 -10.26
CA LEU A 176 6.02 -5.63 -10.42
C LEU A 176 4.93 -5.90 -9.36
N LEU A 177 5.13 -5.44 -8.13
CA LEU A 177 4.08 -5.52 -7.10
C LEU A 177 2.87 -4.68 -7.50
N GLN A 178 3.07 -3.47 -8.03
CA GLN A 178 1.98 -2.61 -8.49
C GLN A 178 1.26 -3.21 -9.71
N GLU A 179 2.00 -3.82 -10.65
CA GLU A 179 1.41 -4.53 -11.78
C GLU A 179 0.56 -5.71 -11.29
N ALA A 180 1.04 -6.46 -10.31
CA ALA A 180 0.31 -7.58 -9.73
C ALA A 180 -1.00 -7.12 -9.06
N ILE A 181 -0.97 -6.00 -8.31
CA ILE A 181 -2.15 -5.42 -7.68
C ILE A 181 -3.16 -4.97 -8.75
N GLY A 182 -2.73 -4.20 -9.73
CA GLY A 182 -3.60 -3.73 -10.81
C GLY A 182 -4.18 -4.87 -11.64
N SER A 183 -3.41 -5.93 -11.89
CA SER A 183 -3.89 -7.13 -12.56
C SER A 183 -4.91 -7.89 -11.71
N ALA A 184 -4.69 -7.98 -10.39
CA ALA A 184 -5.66 -8.60 -9.47
C ALA A 184 -6.98 -7.80 -9.41
N GLU A 185 -6.93 -6.46 -9.41
CA GLU A 185 -8.13 -5.62 -9.49
C GLU A 185 -8.93 -5.85 -10.78
N LYS A 186 -8.26 -6.24 -11.86
CA LYS A 186 -8.87 -6.62 -13.14
C LYS A 186 -9.24 -8.09 -13.25
N LYS A 187 -8.98 -8.87 -12.21
CA LYS A 187 -9.15 -10.33 -12.19
C LYS A 187 -8.30 -11.07 -13.24
N ALA A 188 -7.19 -10.47 -13.68
CA ALA A 188 -6.20 -11.08 -14.56
C ALA A 188 -5.21 -11.93 -13.72
N TRP A 189 -5.71 -13.06 -13.21
CA TRP A 189 -5.05 -13.85 -12.18
C TRP A 189 -3.69 -14.42 -12.59
N ASP A 190 -3.56 -14.88 -13.84
CA ASP A 190 -2.29 -15.43 -14.35
C ASP A 190 -1.22 -14.34 -14.47
N GLU A 191 -1.60 -13.15 -14.93
CA GLU A 191 -0.71 -11.98 -14.98
C GLU A 191 -0.27 -11.56 -13.59
N ALA A 192 -1.23 -11.42 -12.66
CA ALA A 192 -0.95 -11.08 -11.27
C ALA A 192 0.01 -12.07 -10.62
N LYS A 193 -0.23 -13.37 -10.80
CA LYS A 193 0.63 -14.45 -10.30
C LYS A 193 2.03 -14.38 -10.86
N ALA A 194 2.18 -14.21 -12.17
CA ALA A 194 3.48 -14.10 -12.81
C ALA A 194 4.30 -12.90 -12.32
N CYS A 195 3.65 -11.77 -12.05
CA CYS A 195 4.31 -10.60 -11.48
C CYS A 195 4.76 -10.84 -10.03
N ILE A 196 3.93 -11.48 -9.21
CA ILE A 196 4.28 -11.83 -7.81
C ILE A 196 5.44 -12.84 -7.75
N GLU A 197 5.47 -13.83 -8.64
CA GLU A 197 6.57 -14.78 -8.71
C GLU A 197 7.91 -14.07 -9.04
N LYS A 198 7.90 -13.14 -9.98
CA LYS A 198 9.07 -12.30 -10.32
C LYS A 198 9.47 -11.39 -9.15
N TYR A 199 8.50 -10.80 -8.46
CA TYR A 199 8.74 -9.97 -7.27
C TYR A 199 9.50 -10.73 -6.19
N PHE A 200 9.06 -11.95 -5.83
CA PHE A 200 9.74 -12.77 -4.84
C PHE A 200 11.08 -13.35 -5.34
N ALA A 201 11.22 -13.62 -6.63
CA ALA A 201 12.50 -14.02 -7.20
C ALA A 201 13.55 -12.90 -7.07
N LEU A 202 13.16 -11.65 -7.36
CA LEU A 202 14.01 -10.48 -7.17
C LEU A 202 14.34 -10.21 -5.70
N GLU A 203 13.42 -10.47 -4.77
CA GLU A 203 13.71 -10.36 -3.33
C GLU A 203 14.92 -11.19 -2.95
N LYS A 204 14.93 -12.45 -3.36
CA LYS A 204 16.03 -13.36 -3.06
C LYS A 204 17.36 -12.87 -3.63
N GLU A 205 17.38 -12.43 -4.88
CA GLU A 205 18.59 -11.91 -5.53
C GLU A 205 19.10 -10.61 -4.85
N ILE A 206 18.19 -9.71 -4.48
CA ILE A 206 18.53 -8.43 -3.87
C ILE A 206 19.03 -8.59 -2.44
N THR A 207 18.43 -9.49 -1.66
CA THR A 207 18.79 -9.70 -0.25
C THR A 207 20.08 -10.49 -0.07
N GLU A 208 20.53 -11.22 -1.09
CA GLU A 208 21.83 -11.92 -1.08
C GLU A 208 23.02 -10.98 -1.26
N ASP A 209 22.79 -9.73 -1.76
CA ASP A 209 23.84 -8.72 -1.97
C ASP A 209 23.57 -7.48 -1.09
N GLU A 210 24.01 -7.52 0.15
CA GLU A 210 23.82 -6.43 1.12
C GLU A 210 24.46 -5.11 0.69
N GLU A 211 25.59 -5.13 -0.04
CA GLU A 211 26.24 -3.90 -0.51
C GLU A 211 25.41 -3.22 -1.60
N GLN A 212 24.89 -3.99 -2.55
CA GLN A 212 24.01 -3.48 -3.58
C GLN A 212 22.66 -3.02 -3.01
N TYR A 213 22.12 -3.77 -2.06
CA TYR A 213 20.89 -3.37 -1.37
C TYR A 213 21.02 -2.00 -0.70
N ALA A 214 22.14 -1.76 0.01
CA ALA A 214 22.42 -0.47 0.63
C ALA A 214 22.53 0.69 -0.39
N ILE A 215 23.01 0.42 -1.60
CA ILE A 215 23.08 1.42 -2.69
C ILE A 215 21.69 1.75 -3.23
N TRP A 216 20.78 0.76 -3.28
CA TRP A 216 19.42 0.95 -3.81
C TRP A 216 18.44 1.60 -2.83
N GLN A 217 18.77 1.58 -1.53
CA GLN A 217 17.94 2.12 -0.44
C GLN A 217 17.84 3.66 -0.36
N GLU A 218 18.18 4.40 -1.41
CA GLU A 218 18.13 5.87 -1.34
C GLU A 218 16.84 6.50 -1.88
N ALA A 219 15.84 5.72 -2.24
CA ALA A 219 14.62 6.20 -2.91
C ALA A 219 13.34 5.81 -2.16
N LEU A 220 13.12 6.36 -1.06
CA LEU A 220 12.02 6.38 -0.08
C LEU A 220 10.79 5.46 -0.32
N ILE A 221 9.94 5.67 -1.33
CA ILE A 221 8.79 4.79 -1.60
C ILE A 221 9.30 3.40 -2.02
N VAL A 222 10.32 3.37 -2.85
CA VAL A 222 10.92 2.14 -3.37
C VAL A 222 11.74 1.39 -2.32
N ASP A 223 12.28 2.09 -1.31
CA ASP A 223 12.98 1.46 -0.19
C ASP A 223 12.09 0.51 0.62
N SER A 224 10.80 0.78 0.64
CA SER A 224 9.80 -0.05 1.33
C SER A 224 9.39 -1.30 0.55
N THR A 225 9.96 -1.58 -0.62
CA THR A 225 9.54 -2.67 -1.53
C THR A 225 9.37 -4.01 -0.82
N TYR A 226 10.29 -4.35 0.07
CA TYR A 226 10.27 -5.61 0.82
C TYR A 226 10.03 -5.44 2.31
N ASP A 227 9.47 -4.31 2.72
CA ASP A 227 9.02 -4.15 4.08
C ASP A 227 7.78 -5.02 4.40
N MET A 228 7.40 -5.02 5.65
CA MET A 228 6.26 -5.82 6.13
C MET A 228 4.96 -5.49 5.39
N ILE A 229 4.72 -4.20 5.08
CA ILE A 229 3.47 -3.75 4.44
C ILE A 229 3.40 -4.28 3.01
N ASN A 230 4.44 -4.05 2.21
CA ASN A 230 4.46 -4.48 0.81
C ASN A 230 4.53 -6.00 0.67
N LYS A 231 5.22 -6.70 1.58
CA LYS A 231 5.15 -8.17 1.64
C LYS A 231 3.73 -8.68 1.94
N LYS A 232 2.99 -8.04 2.83
CA LYS A 232 1.59 -8.38 3.07
C LYS A 232 0.71 -8.13 1.84
N LYS A 233 0.92 -7.03 1.12
CA LYS A 233 0.26 -6.80 -0.17
C LYS A 233 0.55 -7.93 -1.15
N ALA A 234 1.82 -8.33 -1.30
CA ALA A 234 2.22 -9.40 -2.19
C ALA A 234 1.60 -10.76 -1.82
N TYR A 235 1.62 -11.13 -0.54
CA TYR A 235 0.97 -12.36 -0.07
C TYR A 235 -0.55 -12.32 -0.23
N LEU A 236 -1.17 -11.15 -0.05
CA LEU A 236 -2.60 -11.00 -0.28
C LEU A 236 -2.94 -11.21 -1.76
N VAL A 237 -2.20 -10.60 -2.70
CA VAL A 237 -2.40 -10.85 -4.13
C VAL A 237 -2.19 -12.34 -4.46
N GLN A 238 -1.17 -12.97 -3.89
CA GLN A 238 -0.93 -14.40 -4.07
C GLN A 238 -2.09 -15.26 -3.54
N LEU A 239 -2.65 -14.87 -2.39
CA LEU A 239 -3.85 -15.51 -1.83
C LEU A 239 -5.05 -15.39 -2.77
N LEU A 240 -5.31 -14.19 -3.31
CA LEU A 240 -6.40 -13.94 -4.26
C LEU A 240 -6.26 -14.80 -5.52
N CYS A 241 -5.06 -14.86 -6.11
CA CYS A 241 -4.78 -15.70 -7.27
C CYS A 241 -5.06 -17.19 -7.00
N ASN A 242 -4.67 -17.69 -5.83
CA ASN A 242 -4.88 -19.09 -5.46
C ASN A 242 -6.35 -19.39 -5.12
N LEU A 243 -7.07 -18.45 -4.51
CA LEU A 243 -8.53 -18.55 -4.34
C LEU A 243 -9.24 -18.67 -5.69
N ALA A 244 -8.93 -17.77 -6.62
CA ALA A 244 -9.53 -17.78 -7.96
C ALA A 244 -9.22 -19.05 -8.78
N GLN A 245 -8.14 -19.76 -8.43
CA GLN A 245 -7.71 -21.01 -9.08
C GLN A 245 -8.11 -22.28 -8.29
N ASP A 246 -8.92 -22.16 -7.25
CA ASP A 246 -9.36 -23.28 -6.38
C ASP A 246 -8.18 -24.10 -5.79
N ASN A 247 -7.02 -23.46 -5.54
CA ASN A 247 -5.84 -24.10 -4.96
C ASN A 247 -5.88 -24.06 -3.42
N GLU A 248 -6.71 -24.93 -2.83
CA GLU A 248 -7.04 -24.93 -1.41
C GLU A 248 -5.82 -25.03 -0.48
N ALA A 249 -4.87 -25.91 -0.79
CA ALA A 249 -3.70 -26.11 0.06
C ALA A 249 -2.83 -24.84 0.17
N GLU A 250 -2.65 -24.14 -0.94
CA GLU A 250 -1.87 -22.92 -0.99
C GLU A 250 -2.61 -21.73 -0.35
N VAL A 251 -3.92 -21.69 -0.50
CA VAL A 251 -4.80 -20.71 0.16
C VAL A 251 -4.64 -20.75 1.67
N ILE A 252 -4.72 -21.94 2.29
CA ILE A 252 -4.53 -22.10 3.74
C ILE A 252 -3.11 -21.65 4.15
N ARG A 253 -2.09 -22.08 3.43
CA ARG A 253 -0.69 -21.73 3.70
C ARG A 253 -0.46 -20.23 3.69
N LEU A 254 -0.97 -19.54 2.67
CA LEU A 254 -0.83 -18.09 2.50
C LEU A 254 -1.64 -17.34 3.54
N PHE A 255 -2.83 -17.79 3.86
CA PHE A 255 -3.66 -17.19 4.90
C PHE A 255 -2.96 -17.21 6.26
N LEU A 256 -2.39 -18.35 6.63
CA LEU A 256 -1.61 -18.46 7.86
C LEU A 256 -0.36 -17.57 7.84
N LYS A 257 0.31 -17.46 6.67
CA LYS A 257 1.50 -16.62 6.49
C LYS A 257 1.20 -15.12 6.58
N LEU A 258 0.00 -14.71 6.21
CA LEU A 258 -0.45 -13.32 6.34
C LEU A 258 -0.60 -12.87 7.80
N GLU A 259 -0.62 -13.83 8.76
CA GLU A 259 -0.92 -13.51 10.16
C GLU A 259 -2.16 -12.61 10.23
N TRP A 260 -3.30 -13.18 9.83
CA TRP A 260 -4.53 -12.45 9.59
C TRP A 260 -4.94 -11.59 10.77
N ASN A 261 -4.77 -10.29 10.63
CA ASN A 261 -5.12 -9.27 11.59
C ASN A 261 -5.39 -7.94 10.88
N GLN A 262 -5.67 -6.89 11.62
CA GLN A 262 -5.96 -5.56 11.07
C GLN A 262 -4.89 -5.03 10.13
N SER A 263 -3.62 -5.41 10.32
CA SER A 263 -2.53 -4.95 9.46
C SER A 263 -2.66 -5.40 7.99
N VAL A 264 -3.38 -6.49 7.72
CA VAL A 264 -3.68 -6.93 6.35
C VAL A 264 -4.62 -5.96 5.66
N VAL A 265 -5.66 -5.49 6.38
CA VAL A 265 -6.60 -4.48 5.86
C VAL A 265 -5.89 -3.15 5.64
N TYR A 266 -5.07 -2.71 6.60
CA TYR A 266 -4.27 -1.48 6.47
C TYR A 266 -3.25 -1.56 5.33
N ALA A 267 -2.69 -2.75 5.07
CA ALA A 267 -1.71 -2.91 4.02
C ALA A 267 -2.29 -2.55 2.64
N TYR A 268 -3.50 -3.02 2.32
CA TYR A 268 -4.13 -2.66 1.06
C TYR A 268 -5.66 -2.83 1.09
N PRO A 269 -6.39 -1.79 1.55
CA PRO A 269 -7.85 -1.83 1.70
C PRO A 269 -8.60 -2.17 0.39
N ARG A 270 -8.06 -1.74 -0.76
CA ARG A 270 -8.67 -1.92 -2.09
C ARG A 270 -8.79 -3.38 -2.51
N LEU A 271 -7.97 -4.28 -1.99
CA LEU A 271 -8.07 -5.71 -2.28
C LEU A 271 -9.11 -6.43 -1.40
N MET A 272 -9.61 -5.80 -0.36
CA MET A 272 -10.60 -6.41 0.54
C MET A 272 -11.93 -6.73 -0.14
N PRO A 273 -12.51 -5.85 -0.98
CA PRO A 273 -13.71 -6.18 -1.75
C PRO A 273 -13.52 -7.39 -2.66
N ILE A 274 -12.34 -7.52 -3.30
CA ILE A 274 -12.01 -8.62 -4.19
C ILE A 274 -11.85 -9.92 -3.39
N LEU A 275 -11.20 -9.86 -2.23
CA LEU A 275 -11.10 -11.00 -1.32
C LEU A 275 -12.49 -11.48 -0.90
N LEU A 276 -13.37 -10.58 -0.49
CA LEU A 276 -14.74 -10.90 -0.12
C LEU A 276 -15.48 -11.57 -1.28
N GLU A 277 -15.40 -11.02 -2.49
CA GLU A 277 -16.02 -11.58 -3.69
C GLU A 277 -15.51 -13.01 -3.98
N LEU A 278 -14.21 -13.22 -4.00
CA LEU A 278 -13.61 -14.53 -4.24
C LEU A 278 -13.97 -15.56 -3.16
N LEU A 279 -14.01 -15.16 -1.90
CA LEU A 279 -14.47 -16.03 -0.82
C LEU A 279 -15.90 -16.49 -1.03
N VAL A 280 -16.74 -15.67 -1.65
CA VAL A 280 -18.13 -16.03 -2.01
C VAL A 280 -18.18 -16.98 -3.16
N GLU A 281 -17.46 -16.68 -4.23
CA GLU A 281 -17.52 -17.43 -5.47
C GLU A 281 -16.85 -18.81 -5.33
N HIS A 282 -15.74 -18.86 -4.62
CA HIS A 282 -14.85 -20.02 -4.51
C HIS A 282 -14.86 -20.71 -3.14
N ALA A 283 -15.67 -20.23 -2.20
CA ALA A 283 -15.75 -20.81 -0.86
C ALA A 283 -16.43 -22.17 -0.87
N LYS A 284 -15.75 -23.15 -1.41
CA LYS A 284 -16.18 -24.56 -1.43
C LYS A 284 -15.11 -25.34 -0.69
N GLY A 285 -15.40 -25.73 0.54
CA GLY A 285 -14.49 -26.59 1.27
C GLY A 285 -13.96 -26.01 2.57
N THR A 286 -13.04 -26.76 3.18
CA THR A 286 -12.53 -26.49 4.54
C THR A 286 -11.70 -25.22 4.63
N SER A 287 -11.00 -24.83 3.55
CA SER A 287 -10.15 -23.62 3.53
C SER A 287 -10.98 -22.35 3.63
N ALA A 288 -12.02 -22.24 2.85
CA ALA A 288 -12.90 -21.08 2.87
C ALA A 288 -13.65 -20.97 4.20
N GLU A 289 -14.13 -22.08 4.74
CA GLU A 289 -14.76 -22.12 6.05
C GLU A 289 -13.78 -21.66 7.16
N THR A 290 -12.53 -22.10 7.10
CA THR A 290 -11.48 -21.70 8.03
C THR A 290 -11.19 -20.20 7.95
N ILE A 291 -11.07 -19.65 6.73
CA ILE A 291 -10.82 -18.23 6.49
C ILE A 291 -11.98 -17.38 7.01
N TRP A 292 -13.22 -17.78 6.66
CA TRP A 292 -14.41 -17.07 7.12
C TRP A 292 -14.52 -17.06 8.64
N ARG A 293 -14.32 -18.19 9.32
CA ARG A 293 -14.32 -18.23 10.78
C ARG A 293 -13.28 -17.28 11.36
N SER A 294 -12.05 -17.32 10.83
CA SER A 294 -10.98 -16.44 11.33
C SER A 294 -11.29 -14.96 11.15
N ILE A 295 -11.95 -14.57 10.05
CA ILE A 295 -12.40 -13.19 9.84
C ILE A 295 -13.51 -12.82 10.82
N TRP A 296 -14.52 -13.71 10.98
CA TRP A 296 -15.68 -13.44 11.83
C TRP A 296 -15.37 -13.49 13.33
N ASP A 297 -14.42 -14.31 13.75
CA ASP A 297 -13.97 -14.37 15.15
C ASP A 297 -13.27 -13.07 15.61
N HIS A 298 -12.84 -12.24 14.66
CA HIS A 298 -12.25 -10.93 14.91
C HIS A 298 -13.21 -9.80 14.50
N LYS A 299 -14.18 -9.48 15.36
CA LYS A 299 -15.22 -8.47 15.07
C LYS A 299 -14.65 -7.17 14.50
N GLN A 300 -13.60 -6.63 15.12
CA GLN A 300 -12.98 -5.38 14.68
C GLN A 300 -12.40 -5.49 13.26
N LEU A 301 -11.76 -6.61 12.92
CA LEU A 301 -11.24 -6.87 11.58
C LEU A 301 -12.38 -6.94 10.55
N CYS A 302 -13.46 -7.62 10.90
CA CYS A 302 -14.64 -7.73 10.06
C CYS A 302 -15.27 -6.35 9.79
N ASP A 303 -15.47 -5.56 10.84
CA ASP A 303 -16.02 -4.19 10.73
C ASP A 303 -15.15 -3.32 9.81
N MET A 304 -13.82 -3.41 9.94
CA MET A 304 -12.88 -2.69 9.08
C MET A 304 -12.94 -3.14 7.62
N MET A 305 -12.98 -4.45 7.36
CA MET A 305 -13.08 -4.97 5.99
C MET A 305 -14.37 -4.53 5.31
N ILE A 306 -15.48 -4.53 6.02
CA ILE A 306 -16.78 -4.06 5.52
C ILE A 306 -16.73 -2.57 5.24
N GLU A 307 -16.19 -1.77 6.15
CA GLU A 307 -16.10 -0.32 5.99
C GLU A 307 -15.18 0.08 4.82
N GLU A 308 -14.02 -0.55 4.68
CA GLU A 308 -13.12 -0.28 3.55
C GLU A 308 -13.74 -0.74 2.21
N SER A 309 -14.46 -1.86 2.22
CA SER A 309 -15.22 -2.30 1.05
C SER A 309 -16.32 -1.29 0.69
N ARG A 310 -17.04 -0.76 1.67
CA ARG A 310 -18.07 0.28 1.47
C ARG A 310 -17.46 1.54 0.85
N LYS A 311 -16.36 2.04 1.40
CA LYS A 311 -15.64 3.23 0.88
C LYS A 311 -15.14 3.02 -0.55
N TYR A 312 -14.60 1.85 -0.84
CA TYR A 312 -14.15 1.51 -2.18
C TYR A 312 -15.29 1.54 -3.19
N TRP A 313 -16.41 0.88 -2.87
CA TRP A 313 -17.56 0.81 -3.76
C TRP A 313 -18.28 2.16 -3.92
N GLU A 314 -18.33 2.98 -2.88
CA GLU A 314 -18.85 4.35 -2.99
C GLU A 314 -18.01 5.20 -3.95
N ARG A 315 -16.69 5.09 -3.90
CA ARG A 315 -15.79 5.77 -4.84
C ARG A 315 -16.00 5.32 -6.28
N ILE A 316 -16.17 4.04 -6.52
CA ILE A 316 -16.45 3.50 -7.88
C ILE A 316 -17.85 3.89 -8.36
N ALA A 317 -18.85 3.87 -7.49
CA ALA A 317 -20.23 4.23 -7.86
C ALA A 317 -20.37 5.70 -8.31
N ILE A 318 -19.52 6.59 -7.79
CA ILE A 318 -19.46 7.98 -8.24
C ILE A 318 -18.98 8.07 -9.70
N THR A 319 -18.11 7.15 -10.14
CA THR A 319 -17.53 7.14 -11.48
C THR A 319 -18.29 6.27 -12.50
N LYS A 320 -19.00 5.25 -12.04
CA LYS A 320 -19.76 4.29 -12.88
C LYS A 320 -21.21 4.18 -12.39
N ARG A 321 -21.99 5.24 -12.56
CA ARG A 321 -23.38 5.37 -12.08
C ARG A 321 -24.21 4.08 -12.18
N THR A 322 -24.88 3.74 -11.08
CA THR A 322 -26.02 2.80 -10.86
C THR A 322 -25.72 1.29 -10.92
N PHE A 323 -25.09 0.76 -11.95
CA PHE A 323 -24.97 -0.68 -12.18
C PHE A 323 -24.21 -1.44 -11.09
N LEU A 324 -23.16 -0.84 -10.54
CA LEU A 324 -22.32 -1.49 -9.50
C LEU A 324 -22.95 -1.42 -8.10
N ARG A 325 -23.77 -0.42 -7.81
CA ARG A 325 -24.41 -0.26 -6.49
C ARG A 325 -25.46 -1.34 -6.26
N GLU A 326 -26.24 -1.66 -7.28
CA GLU A 326 -27.25 -2.72 -7.26
C GLU A 326 -26.57 -4.10 -7.19
N ASN A 327 -25.54 -4.34 -8.02
CA ASN A 327 -24.80 -5.61 -8.01
C ASN A 327 -23.96 -5.80 -6.73
N TYR A 328 -23.43 -4.76 -6.13
CA TYR A 328 -22.69 -4.88 -4.87
C TYR A 328 -23.60 -5.27 -3.71
N HIS A 329 -24.76 -4.62 -3.59
CA HIS A 329 -25.76 -5.03 -2.62
C HIS A 329 -26.19 -6.46 -2.84
N GLU A 330 -26.47 -6.85 -4.07
CA GLU A 330 -26.84 -8.21 -4.43
C GLU A 330 -25.72 -9.21 -4.12
N GLN A 331 -24.47 -8.90 -4.44
CA GLN A 331 -23.31 -9.76 -4.14
C GLN A 331 -23.06 -9.90 -2.64
N VAL A 332 -23.04 -8.82 -1.88
CA VAL A 332 -22.93 -8.86 -0.41
C VAL A 332 -24.11 -9.65 0.18
N MET A 333 -25.29 -9.54 -0.38
CA MET A 333 -26.48 -10.26 0.07
C MET A 333 -26.44 -11.74 -0.27
N ILE A 334 -25.98 -12.11 -1.47
CA ILE A 334 -25.72 -13.50 -1.86
C ILE A 334 -24.65 -14.10 -0.94
N LEU A 335 -23.62 -13.33 -0.62
CA LEU A 335 -22.56 -13.64 0.30
C LEU A 335 -23.10 -13.98 1.68
N LEU A 336 -23.83 -13.06 2.23
CA LEU A 336 -24.45 -13.20 3.53
C LEU A 336 -25.45 -14.37 3.52
N SER A 337 -26.29 -14.54 2.50
CA SER A 337 -27.28 -15.62 2.42
C SER A 337 -26.68 -17.02 2.24
N ARG A 338 -25.55 -17.17 1.56
CA ARG A 338 -24.87 -18.47 1.38
C ARG A 338 -24.14 -18.94 2.63
N TYR A 339 -23.57 -18.00 3.40
CA TYR A 339 -22.80 -18.33 4.60
C TYR A 339 -23.58 -18.18 5.89
N TYR A 340 -24.66 -17.43 5.88
CA TYR A 340 -25.60 -17.34 6.98
C TYR A 340 -26.76 -18.29 6.75
N LYS A 341 -26.51 -19.59 6.94
CA LYS A 341 -27.64 -20.45 7.28
C LYS A 341 -28.26 -19.94 8.59
N PRO A 342 -29.58 -19.97 8.74
CA PRO A 342 -30.24 -19.47 9.96
C PRO A 342 -29.66 -20.01 11.27
N GLU A 343 -29.08 -21.20 11.24
CA GLU A 343 -28.43 -21.87 12.37
C GLU A 343 -27.06 -21.23 12.73
N ILE A 344 -26.35 -20.72 11.74
CA ILE A 344 -25.08 -20.00 11.93
C ILE A 344 -25.37 -18.54 12.32
N LEU A 345 -26.38 -17.91 11.73
CA LEU A 345 -26.87 -16.58 12.11
C LEU A 345 -27.26 -16.52 13.59
N ASN A 346 -27.93 -17.52 14.13
CA ASN A 346 -28.31 -17.56 15.56
C ASN A 346 -27.10 -17.59 16.50
N GLY A 347 -25.95 -18.16 16.07
CA GLY A 347 -24.68 -18.09 16.80
C GLY A 347 -23.96 -16.74 16.69
N TYR A 348 -24.07 -16.06 15.55
CA TYR A 348 -23.36 -14.82 15.24
C TYR A 348 -24.18 -13.55 15.47
N THR A 349 -25.53 -13.61 15.53
CA THR A 349 -26.38 -12.49 15.96
C THR A 349 -26.05 -12.00 17.36
N LEU A 350 -25.43 -12.84 18.18
CA LEU A 350 -24.90 -12.44 19.49
C LEU A 350 -23.59 -11.64 19.37
N CYS A 351 -22.83 -11.78 18.27
CA CYS A 351 -21.53 -11.13 18.07
C CYS A 351 -21.57 -9.93 17.11
N LEU A 352 -22.53 -9.87 16.18
CA LEU A 352 -22.66 -8.83 15.16
C LEU A 352 -24.12 -8.38 14.94
N PRO A 353 -24.82 -7.91 15.99
CA PRO A 353 -26.27 -7.65 15.90
C PRO A 353 -26.65 -6.65 14.82
N ASP A 354 -25.85 -5.59 14.62
CA ASP A 354 -26.22 -4.51 13.68
C ASP A 354 -26.00 -4.88 12.21
N ILE A 355 -24.93 -5.61 11.92
CA ILE A 355 -24.61 -6.03 10.54
C ILE A 355 -25.50 -7.18 10.11
N ALA A 356 -25.73 -8.15 11.00
CA ALA A 356 -26.62 -9.26 10.75
C ALA A 356 -28.08 -8.81 10.62
N GLN A 357 -28.55 -7.85 11.43
CA GLN A 357 -29.90 -7.28 11.29
C GLN A 357 -30.08 -6.47 10.00
N ARG A 358 -29.08 -5.70 9.59
CA ARG A 358 -29.12 -4.97 8.31
C ARG A 358 -29.13 -5.94 7.14
N ALA A 359 -28.34 -7.01 7.21
CA ALA A 359 -28.30 -8.05 6.18
C ALA A 359 -29.64 -8.79 6.09
N LEU A 360 -30.24 -9.19 7.21
CA LEU A 360 -31.56 -9.81 7.26
C LEU A 360 -32.66 -8.88 6.75
N GLY A 361 -32.63 -7.61 7.13
CA GLY A 361 -33.58 -6.61 6.63
C GLY A 361 -33.53 -6.45 5.12
N LEU A 362 -32.34 -6.50 4.53
CA LEU A 362 -32.14 -6.41 3.09
C LEU A 362 -32.57 -7.70 2.38
N ILE A 363 -32.35 -8.89 2.95
CA ILE A 363 -32.86 -10.17 2.42
C ILE A 363 -34.39 -10.14 2.37
N ASP A 364 -35.04 -9.71 3.45
CA ASP A 364 -36.48 -9.56 3.52
C ASP A 364 -37.05 -8.56 2.51
N GLU A 365 -36.31 -7.49 2.19
CA GLU A 365 -36.69 -6.50 1.17
C GLU A 365 -36.56 -7.06 -0.25
N ILE A 366 -35.51 -7.84 -0.52
CA ILE A 366 -35.31 -8.47 -1.83
C ILE A 366 -36.34 -9.59 -2.06
N GLU A 367 -36.68 -10.36 -1.04
CA GLU A 367 -37.69 -11.40 -1.15
C GLU A 367 -39.08 -10.81 -1.35
N ARG A 368 -39.43 -9.72 -0.68
CA ARG A 368 -40.71 -8.98 -0.89
C ARG A 368 -40.79 -8.25 -2.22
N GLY A 369 -39.67 -7.87 -2.81
CA GLY A 369 -39.62 -7.22 -4.13
C GLY A 369 -39.65 -8.19 -5.31
N LYS A 370 -39.69 -9.52 -5.04
CA LYS A 370 -39.85 -10.57 -6.04
C LYS A 370 -41.29 -11.11 -6.13
N GLU A 371 -42.20 -10.65 -5.25
CA GLU A 371 -43.64 -10.82 -5.36
C GLU A 371 -44.28 -9.62 -6.10
#